data_c7cf28dc9a866dcae7f3cfe6b313c8f1
#
_entry.id   c7cf28dc9a866dcae7f3cfe6b313c8f1
#
_cell.length_a   1.000
_cell.length_b   1.000
_cell.length_c   1.000
_cell.angle_alpha   90.00
_cell.angle_beta   90.00
_cell.angle_gamma   90.00
#
_symmetry.space_group_name_H-M   'P 1'
#
loop_
_entity.id
_entity.type
_entity.pdbx_description
1 polymer ?
#
loop_
_entity_poly.entity_id
_entity_poly.type
_entity_poly.pdbx_seq_one_letter_code
_entity_poly.pdbx_strand_id
1 'polypeptide(L)'
;HFYDAAGPNAYYPNTRNDTLTIRPQNSNGLVHVSFKQFVTDTYGDYLYIFDGADTNAPLIGEFTSTSVPSALVSLESTSIDGALTFVFYSDVMSRDEGWEADVTVTEKKTHDLMAVSLKGDLYPGAESETIYAFTIRNKGVDKVAATDYKVKLLDAAGSVLAEMDGVEIGTMQSIVFDMKFTPSESGDIKIHAEIEYAGDDDKTNNSSEELSVSVLE
;
A
#
# COMPACT_ATOMS: atom_id res chain seq x y z
N HIS A 1 21.96 -2.08 5.87
CA HIS A 1 21.92 -2.26 4.41
C HIS A 1 21.55 -3.69 4.06
N PHE A 2 20.84 -3.87 2.96
CA PHE A 2 20.44 -5.15 2.41
C PHE A 2 20.90 -5.23 0.95
N TYR A 3 21.69 -6.24 0.64
CA TYR A 3 22.28 -6.47 -0.67
C TYR A 3 21.87 -7.86 -1.20
N ASP A 4 22.10 -8.10 -2.48
CA ASP A 4 22.15 -9.45 -3.03
C ASP A 4 23.31 -10.28 -2.43
N ALA A 5 23.44 -11.54 -2.86
CA ALA A 5 24.41 -12.48 -2.29
C ALA A 5 25.89 -12.11 -2.54
N ALA A 6 26.18 -11.20 -3.48
CA ALA A 6 27.54 -10.76 -3.78
C ALA A 6 27.95 -9.49 -3.02
N GLY A 7 26.97 -8.77 -2.44
CA GLY A 7 27.20 -7.52 -1.73
C GLY A 7 27.53 -6.34 -2.67
N PRO A 8 27.99 -5.21 -2.13
CA PRO A 8 27.99 -3.94 -2.85
C PRO A 8 29.06 -3.78 -3.96
N ASN A 9 29.95 -4.74 -4.13
CA ASN A 9 31.13 -4.54 -4.99
C ASN A 9 31.30 -5.64 -6.07
N ALA A 10 30.30 -6.46 -6.30
CA ALA A 10 30.37 -7.56 -7.27
C ALA A 10 28.98 -7.82 -7.87
N TYR A 11 28.95 -8.38 -9.07
CA TYR A 11 27.73 -8.87 -9.69
C TYR A 11 27.21 -10.12 -8.96
N TYR A 12 25.90 -10.23 -8.77
CA TYR A 12 25.32 -11.43 -8.16
C TYR A 12 25.67 -12.69 -8.97
N PRO A 13 25.83 -13.85 -8.34
CA PRO A 13 26.15 -15.08 -9.06
C PRO A 13 24.93 -15.65 -9.79
N ASN A 14 25.17 -16.33 -10.92
CA ASN A 14 24.16 -17.08 -11.65
C ASN A 14 23.69 -18.30 -10.84
N THR A 15 22.57 -18.86 -11.25
CA THR A 15 22.00 -20.12 -10.70
C THR A 15 21.68 -20.00 -9.19
N ARG A 16 21.10 -18.87 -8.81
CA ARG A 16 20.65 -18.65 -7.42
C ARG A 16 19.15 -18.95 -7.28
N ASN A 17 18.81 -19.38 -6.08
CA ASN A 17 17.44 -19.46 -5.59
C ASN A 17 17.51 -19.22 -4.07
N ASP A 18 17.67 -17.97 -3.71
CA ASP A 18 17.92 -17.54 -2.34
C ASP A 18 16.65 -16.98 -1.73
N THR A 19 16.36 -17.38 -0.51
CA THR A 19 15.24 -16.83 0.27
C THR A 19 15.77 -16.14 1.52
N LEU A 20 15.35 -14.91 1.74
CA LEU A 20 15.62 -14.14 2.96
C LEU A 20 14.32 -13.55 3.51
N THR A 21 14.05 -13.82 4.78
CA THR A 21 12.96 -13.14 5.51
C THR A 21 13.55 -12.14 6.49
N ILE A 22 13.13 -10.88 6.36
CA ILE A 22 13.46 -9.80 7.28
C ILE A 22 12.27 -9.62 8.22
N ARG A 23 12.53 -9.63 9.54
CA ARG A 23 11.50 -9.53 10.59
C ARG A 23 11.84 -8.39 11.55
N PRO A 24 10.84 -7.67 12.07
CA PRO A 24 11.08 -6.76 13.18
C PRO A 24 11.43 -7.55 14.44
N GLN A 25 12.20 -6.94 15.33
CA GLN A 25 12.55 -7.57 16.62
C GLN A 25 11.39 -7.57 17.61
N ASN A 26 10.45 -6.63 17.45
CA ASN A 26 9.27 -6.53 18.29
C ASN A 26 7.98 -6.77 17.47
N SER A 27 6.92 -7.19 18.12
CA SER A 27 5.64 -7.50 17.48
C SER A 27 4.91 -6.28 16.89
N ASN A 28 5.30 -5.08 17.32
CA ASN A 28 4.70 -3.81 16.87
C ASN A 28 5.50 -3.18 15.72
N GLY A 29 6.62 -3.80 15.29
CA GLY A 29 7.41 -3.30 14.18
C GLY A 29 6.81 -3.65 12.83
N LEU A 30 7.08 -2.80 11.84
CA LEU A 30 6.87 -3.04 10.41
C LEU A 30 8.22 -2.89 9.72
N VAL A 31 8.63 -3.90 8.95
CA VAL A 31 9.84 -3.79 8.13
C VAL A 31 9.56 -2.82 6.98
N HIS A 32 10.42 -1.83 6.86
CA HIS A 32 10.45 -0.90 5.74
C HIS A 32 11.77 -1.03 4.99
N VAL A 33 11.69 -1.17 3.67
CA VAL A 33 12.84 -1.32 2.77
C VAL A 33 12.79 -0.25 1.69
N SER A 34 13.90 0.47 1.51
CA SER A 34 14.06 1.47 0.47
C SER A 34 15.25 1.09 -0.42
N PHE A 35 14.96 0.71 -1.65
CA PHE A 35 16.01 0.36 -2.61
C PHE A 35 16.65 1.63 -3.18
N LYS A 36 17.98 1.67 -3.15
CA LYS A 36 18.81 2.75 -3.74
C LYS A 36 19.31 2.37 -5.13
N GLN A 37 19.53 1.08 -5.32
CA GLN A 37 19.94 0.48 -6.58
C GLN A 37 19.15 -0.80 -6.79
N PHE A 38 18.78 -1.08 -8.03
CA PHE A 38 18.18 -2.33 -8.45
C PHE A 38 18.47 -2.56 -9.92
N VAL A 39 19.39 -3.47 -10.23
CA VAL A 39 19.82 -3.81 -11.59
C VAL A 39 19.92 -5.33 -11.70
N THR A 40 19.03 -5.94 -12.48
CA THR A 40 19.02 -7.37 -12.76
C THR A 40 19.00 -7.63 -14.25
N ASP A 41 19.47 -8.79 -14.68
CA ASP A 41 19.20 -9.26 -16.04
C ASP A 41 17.69 -9.41 -16.23
N THR A 42 17.17 -8.70 -17.25
CA THR A 42 15.72 -8.62 -17.48
C THR A 42 15.14 -9.85 -18.19
N TYR A 43 15.96 -10.84 -18.55
CA TYR A 43 15.53 -12.02 -19.31
C TYR A 43 15.44 -13.32 -18.52
N GLY A 44 15.85 -13.34 -17.27
CA GLY A 44 15.84 -14.60 -16.52
C GLY A 44 16.00 -14.46 -15.01
N ASP A 45 16.24 -13.24 -14.51
CA ASP A 45 16.55 -12.98 -13.12
C ASP A 45 15.45 -12.13 -12.46
N TYR A 46 14.94 -12.60 -11.32
CA TYR A 46 13.75 -12.02 -10.68
C TYR A 46 13.91 -11.94 -9.17
N LEU A 47 13.48 -10.82 -8.60
CA LEU A 47 13.26 -10.68 -7.17
C LEU A 47 11.75 -10.73 -6.89
N TYR A 48 11.30 -11.77 -6.20
CA TYR A 48 9.95 -11.90 -5.69
C TYR A 48 9.90 -11.37 -4.27
N ILE A 49 8.89 -10.59 -3.95
CA ILE A 49 8.71 -10.03 -2.59
C ILE A 49 7.33 -10.41 -2.08
N PHE A 50 7.29 -10.97 -0.87
CA PHE A 50 6.08 -11.41 -0.19
C PHE A 50 5.87 -10.59 1.08
N ASP A 51 4.61 -10.18 1.34
CA ASP A 51 4.20 -9.42 2.51
C ASP A 51 3.91 -10.35 3.69
N GLY A 52 4.95 -10.79 4.35
CA GLY A 52 4.86 -11.68 5.49
C GLY A 52 6.10 -12.52 5.73
N ALA A 53 5.95 -13.49 6.63
CA ALA A 53 7.04 -14.23 7.23
C ALA A 53 7.57 -15.40 6.38
N ASP A 54 6.95 -15.71 5.26
CA ASP A 54 7.35 -16.78 4.33
C ASP A 54 6.74 -16.60 2.94
N THR A 55 6.99 -17.50 2.02
CA THR A 55 6.53 -17.48 0.63
C THR A 55 5.06 -17.89 0.43
N ASN A 56 4.32 -18.26 1.48
CA ASN A 56 2.88 -18.45 1.44
C ASN A 56 2.12 -17.16 1.69
N ALA A 57 2.82 -16.10 2.12
CA ALA A 57 2.26 -14.77 2.29
C ALA A 57 1.86 -14.16 0.93
N PRO A 58 1.02 -13.11 0.91
CA PRO A 58 0.64 -12.43 -0.32
C PRO A 58 1.87 -11.94 -1.09
N LEU A 59 1.92 -12.23 -2.39
CA LEU A 59 2.96 -11.70 -3.28
C LEU A 59 2.72 -10.21 -3.52
N ILE A 60 3.70 -9.37 -3.17
CA ILE A 60 3.71 -7.93 -3.49
C ILE A 60 4.03 -7.72 -4.97
N GLY A 61 5.01 -8.46 -5.49
CA GLY A 61 5.39 -8.37 -6.89
C GLY A 61 6.59 -9.22 -7.26
N GLU A 62 6.78 -9.30 -8.57
CA GLU A 62 7.94 -9.86 -9.24
C GLU A 62 8.68 -8.72 -9.93
N PHE A 63 9.95 -8.56 -9.63
CA PHE A 63 10.74 -7.43 -10.08
C PHE A 63 11.96 -7.89 -10.88
N THR A 64 12.10 -7.31 -12.06
CA THR A 64 13.29 -7.36 -12.90
C THR A 64 13.43 -6.00 -13.58
N SER A 65 14.61 -5.38 -13.55
CA SER A 65 14.78 -4.02 -14.05
C SER A 65 16.25 -3.60 -14.12
N THR A 66 16.51 -2.57 -14.88
CA THR A 66 17.81 -1.85 -14.91
C THR A 66 17.79 -0.56 -14.09
N SER A 67 16.74 -0.33 -13.31
CA SER A 67 16.59 0.82 -12.42
C SER A 67 15.62 0.48 -11.30
N VAL A 68 15.61 1.24 -10.21
CA VAL A 68 14.70 1.02 -9.08
C VAL A 68 13.25 1.19 -9.51
N PRO A 69 12.43 0.12 -9.49
CA PRO A 69 10.99 0.24 -9.71
C PRO A 69 10.34 1.16 -8.65
N SER A 70 9.33 1.92 -9.04
CA SER A 70 8.65 2.86 -8.13
C SER A 70 8.11 2.20 -6.86
N ALA A 71 7.63 0.96 -6.96
CA ALA A 71 7.14 0.18 -5.83
C ALA A 71 8.24 -0.19 -4.81
N LEU A 72 9.52 -0.16 -5.21
CA LEU A 72 10.67 -0.49 -4.35
C LEU A 72 11.35 0.74 -3.75
N VAL A 73 10.98 1.95 -4.16
CA VAL A 73 11.52 3.19 -3.59
C VAL A 73 11.19 3.31 -2.11
N SER A 74 9.99 2.85 -1.72
CA SER A 74 9.53 2.85 -0.33
C SER A 74 8.54 1.70 -0.15
N LEU A 75 9.02 0.57 0.34
CA LEU A 75 8.25 -0.65 0.56
C LEU A 75 8.13 -0.92 2.06
N GLU A 76 6.92 -0.91 2.60
CA GLU A 76 6.63 -1.24 4.00
C GLU A 76 5.76 -2.49 4.07
N SER A 77 6.05 -3.39 5.01
CA SER A 77 5.18 -4.54 5.27
C SER A 77 3.82 -4.06 5.75
N THR A 78 2.78 -4.71 5.23
CA THR A 78 1.39 -4.52 5.68
C THR A 78 0.86 -5.77 6.39
N SER A 79 1.71 -6.77 6.62
CA SER A 79 1.34 -7.99 7.30
C SER A 79 1.24 -7.79 8.82
N ILE A 80 0.50 -8.69 9.48
CA ILE A 80 0.31 -8.62 10.94
C ILE A 80 1.63 -8.84 11.70
N ASP A 81 2.53 -9.66 11.14
CA ASP A 81 3.85 -9.95 11.72
C ASP A 81 4.91 -8.92 11.34
N GLY A 82 4.58 -7.98 10.46
CA GLY A 82 5.45 -6.90 10.02
C GLY A 82 6.66 -7.33 9.23
N ALA A 83 6.71 -8.58 8.74
CA ALA A 83 7.85 -9.14 8.01
C ALA A 83 7.73 -8.94 6.50
N LEU A 84 8.87 -9.00 5.81
CA LEU A 84 8.95 -9.13 4.36
C LEU A 84 9.84 -10.31 4.00
N THR A 85 9.41 -11.12 3.03
CA THR A 85 10.19 -12.24 2.50
C THR A 85 10.59 -11.96 1.07
N PHE A 86 11.87 -12.12 0.78
CA PHE A 86 12.50 -11.88 -0.51
C PHE A 86 12.98 -13.22 -1.08
N VAL A 87 12.64 -13.52 -2.32
CA VAL A 87 13.17 -14.69 -3.05
C VAL A 87 13.86 -14.19 -4.32
N PHE A 88 15.16 -14.41 -4.40
CA PHE A 88 15.92 -14.06 -5.60
C PHE A 88 16.22 -15.32 -6.41
N TYR A 89 15.79 -15.29 -7.66
CA TYR A 89 16.11 -16.31 -8.65
C TYR A 89 17.01 -15.70 -9.71
N SER A 90 18.12 -16.37 -10.05
CA SER A 90 18.93 -16.05 -11.23
C SER A 90 19.19 -17.29 -12.06
N ASP A 91 19.15 -17.14 -13.37
CA ASP A 91 19.38 -18.21 -14.32
C ASP A 91 20.88 -18.53 -14.52
N VAL A 92 21.25 -19.24 -15.61
CA VAL A 92 22.64 -19.64 -15.91
C VAL A 92 23.38 -18.64 -16.82
N MET A 93 22.67 -17.60 -17.29
CA MET A 93 23.17 -16.76 -18.37
C MET A 93 23.88 -15.50 -17.85
N SER A 94 23.24 -14.37 -18.00
CA SER A 94 23.78 -13.06 -17.65
C SER A 94 23.64 -12.79 -16.13
N ARG A 95 24.31 -11.76 -15.67
CA ARG A 95 24.24 -11.26 -14.28
C ARG A 95 24.56 -9.79 -14.26
N ASP A 96 24.07 -9.10 -13.27
CA ASP A 96 24.23 -7.67 -13.14
C ASP A 96 24.63 -7.23 -11.72
N GLU A 97 24.58 -5.93 -11.45
CA GLU A 97 25.06 -5.33 -10.21
C GLU A 97 24.22 -5.67 -8.97
N GLY A 98 22.98 -6.17 -9.19
CA GLY A 98 22.07 -6.51 -8.11
C GLY A 98 21.44 -5.30 -7.44
N TRP A 99 21.29 -5.35 -6.11
CA TRP A 99 20.63 -4.26 -5.39
C TRP A 99 21.38 -3.84 -4.13
N GLU A 100 21.14 -2.59 -3.78
CA GLU A 100 21.41 -2.02 -2.48
C GLU A 100 20.10 -1.41 -1.93
N ALA A 101 19.76 -1.74 -0.68
CA ALA A 101 18.61 -1.17 0.00
C ALA A 101 18.92 -0.85 1.46
N ASP A 102 18.25 0.15 2.00
CA ASP A 102 18.19 0.39 3.43
C ASP A 102 17.01 -0.37 4.03
N VAL A 103 17.23 -0.93 5.21
CA VAL A 103 16.19 -1.58 6.01
C VAL A 103 16.05 -0.82 7.30
N THR A 104 14.82 -0.40 7.58
CA THR A 104 14.42 0.23 8.85
C THR A 104 13.21 -0.50 9.41
N VAL A 105 12.85 -0.21 10.64
CA VAL A 105 11.62 -0.69 11.27
C VAL A 105 10.86 0.54 11.74
N THR A 106 9.63 0.68 11.27
CA THR A 106 8.66 1.63 11.78
C THR A 106 7.83 0.96 12.87
N GLU A 107 7.32 1.72 13.83
CA GLU A 107 6.44 1.18 14.87
C GLU A 107 4.99 1.46 14.52
N LYS A 108 4.15 0.43 14.62
CA LYS A 108 2.71 0.58 14.55
C LYS A 108 2.26 1.52 15.66
N LYS A 109 1.38 2.44 15.36
CA LYS A 109 0.71 3.30 16.33
C LYS A 109 -0.38 2.51 17.08
N THR A 110 -0.88 3.05 18.18
CA THR A 110 -1.97 2.39 18.91
C THR A 110 -3.25 2.40 18.09
N HIS A 111 -3.61 3.57 17.56
CA HIS A 111 -4.77 3.79 16.71
C HIS A 111 -4.32 4.49 15.43
N ASP A 112 -4.53 3.87 14.28
CA ASP A 112 -4.11 4.41 12.98
C ASP A 112 -5.01 3.83 11.88
N LEU A 113 -6.04 4.58 11.48
CA LEU A 113 -6.87 4.25 10.33
C LEU A 113 -6.34 4.99 9.11
N MET A 114 -5.95 4.26 8.09
CA MET A 114 -5.38 4.80 6.85
C MET A 114 -6.35 4.69 5.69
N ALA A 115 -6.51 5.76 4.91
CA ALA A 115 -7.14 5.74 3.60
C ALA A 115 -6.23 5.03 2.60
N VAL A 116 -6.74 3.96 1.97
CA VAL A 116 -5.95 3.15 1.02
C VAL A 116 -6.24 3.55 -0.42
N SER A 117 -7.53 3.67 -0.79
CA SER A 117 -7.92 4.03 -2.15
C SER A 117 -9.39 4.46 -2.21
N LEU A 118 -9.69 5.36 -3.15
CA LEU A 118 -11.04 5.68 -3.60
C LEU A 118 -11.15 5.27 -5.07
N LYS A 119 -12.18 4.48 -5.42
CA LYS A 119 -12.42 4.01 -6.79
C LYS A 119 -13.90 4.07 -7.12
N GLY A 120 -14.24 4.44 -8.36
CA GLY A 120 -15.62 4.49 -8.82
C GLY A 120 -15.68 4.90 -10.29
N ASP A 121 -16.90 5.16 -10.77
CA ASP A 121 -17.12 5.62 -12.13
C ASP A 121 -16.57 7.05 -12.30
N LEU A 122 -15.75 7.26 -13.32
CA LEU A 122 -15.20 8.58 -13.66
C LEU A 122 -16.13 9.40 -14.57
N TYR A 123 -17.19 8.76 -15.10
CA TYR A 123 -18.14 9.37 -16.05
C TYR A 123 -19.60 9.08 -15.67
N PRO A 124 -20.02 9.31 -14.41
CA PRO A 124 -21.40 9.06 -14.00
C PRO A 124 -22.35 10.02 -14.70
N GLY A 125 -23.61 9.61 -14.89
CA GLY A 125 -24.68 10.50 -15.36
C GLY A 125 -25.16 11.43 -14.24
N ALA A 126 -25.57 12.67 -14.61
CA ALA A 126 -26.28 13.55 -13.71
C ALA A 126 -27.60 12.88 -13.25
N GLU A 127 -28.01 13.15 -12.01
CA GLU A 127 -29.18 12.58 -11.33
C GLU A 127 -29.17 11.03 -11.22
N SER A 128 -28.03 10.37 -11.53
CA SER A 128 -27.85 8.93 -11.41
C SER A 128 -27.04 8.57 -10.18
N GLU A 129 -27.57 7.68 -9.31
CA GLU A 129 -26.83 7.18 -8.16
C GLU A 129 -25.61 6.40 -8.64
N THR A 130 -24.44 6.76 -8.15
CA THR A 130 -23.19 6.04 -8.39
C THR A 130 -22.53 5.66 -7.06
N ILE A 131 -21.67 4.63 -7.09
CA ILE A 131 -20.99 4.10 -5.91
C ILE A 131 -19.49 4.35 -6.05
N TYR A 132 -18.91 4.94 -5.02
CA TYR A 132 -17.46 5.05 -4.87
C TYR A 132 -16.99 4.14 -3.75
N ALA A 133 -16.18 3.16 -4.10
CA ALA A 133 -15.60 2.20 -3.15
C ALA A 133 -14.41 2.84 -2.44
N PHE A 134 -14.59 3.20 -1.17
CA PHE A 134 -13.54 3.73 -0.31
C PHE A 134 -12.95 2.60 0.53
N THR A 135 -11.69 2.27 0.30
CA THR A 135 -10.96 1.26 1.07
C THR A 135 -10.16 1.95 2.17
N ILE A 136 -10.37 1.51 3.39
CA ILE A 136 -9.56 1.91 4.55
C ILE A 136 -8.85 0.71 5.15
N ARG A 137 -7.81 0.95 5.95
CA ARG A 137 -7.05 -0.05 6.69
C ARG A 137 -6.76 0.41 8.11
N ASN A 138 -6.87 -0.48 9.07
CA ASN A 138 -6.34 -0.25 10.41
C ASN A 138 -4.86 -0.67 10.46
N LYS A 139 -3.95 0.29 10.51
CA LYS A 139 -2.49 0.08 10.71
C LYS A 139 -2.12 0.03 12.19
N GLY A 140 -3.03 0.39 13.07
CA GLY A 140 -2.83 0.40 14.52
C GLY A 140 -2.74 -1.00 15.12
N VAL A 141 -2.23 -1.08 16.36
CA VAL A 141 -2.15 -2.33 17.13
C VAL A 141 -3.47 -2.71 17.76
N ASP A 142 -4.36 -1.72 18.02
CA ASP A 142 -5.67 -1.94 18.61
C ASP A 142 -6.75 -1.97 17.52
N LYS A 143 -7.81 -2.73 17.80
CA LYS A 143 -9.04 -2.64 17.01
C LYS A 143 -9.72 -1.30 17.23
N VAL A 144 -10.40 -0.80 16.21
CA VAL A 144 -11.20 0.42 16.29
C VAL A 144 -12.67 0.06 16.21
N ALA A 145 -13.47 0.58 17.16
CA ALA A 145 -14.91 0.27 17.21
C ALA A 145 -15.69 1.07 16.16
N ALA A 146 -16.82 0.53 15.73
CA ALA A 146 -17.70 1.16 14.75
C ALA A 146 -18.17 2.58 15.12
N THR A 147 -18.28 2.87 16.40
CA THR A 147 -18.76 4.17 16.94
C THR A 147 -17.68 5.25 17.01
N ASP A 148 -16.40 4.89 16.81
CA ASP A 148 -15.28 5.77 17.08
C ASP A 148 -14.92 6.65 15.88
N TYR A 149 -15.39 6.28 14.68
CA TYR A 149 -15.06 6.98 13.45
C TYR A 149 -16.23 6.99 12.45
N LYS A 150 -16.12 7.89 11.47
CA LYS A 150 -16.97 7.95 10.30
C LYS A 150 -16.11 8.05 9.04
N VAL A 151 -16.71 7.74 7.90
CA VAL A 151 -16.10 7.97 6.59
C VAL A 151 -16.96 8.94 5.80
N LYS A 152 -16.32 9.86 5.09
CA LYS A 152 -16.96 10.92 4.30
C LYS A 152 -16.42 10.92 2.88
N LEU A 153 -17.31 11.17 1.92
CA LEU A 153 -16.97 11.56 0.57
C LEU A 153 -17.17 13.08 0.45
N LEU A 154 -16.15 13.78 -0.01
CA LEU A 154 -16.14 15.24 -0.05
C LEU A 154 -15.84 15.74 -1.47
N ASP A 155 -16.36 16.93 -1.80
CA ASP A 155 -15.91 17.68 -2.97
C ASP A 155 -14.63 18.47 -2.66
N ALA A 156 -14.06 19.11 -3.68
CA ALA A 156 -12.85 19.94 -3.53
C ALA A 156 -13.04 21.17 -2.63
N ALA A 157 -14.28 21.59 -2.36
CA ALA A 157 -14.59 22.67 -1.45
C ALA A 157 -14.77 22.20 0.01
N GLY A 158 -14.73 20.88 0.25
CA GLY A 158 -14.94 20.27 1.54
C GLY A 158 -16.41 20.04 1.89
N SER A 159 -17.33 20.13 0.92
CA SER A 159 -18.73 19.81 1.15
C SER A 159 -18.92 18.30 1.20
N VAL A 160 -19.70 17.83 2.18
CA VAL A 160 -19.97 16.39 2.34
C VAL A 160 -20.99 15.94 1.28
N LEU A 161 -20.57 15.01 0.42
CA LEU A 161 -21.40 14.39 -0.62
C LEU A 161 -22.05 13.11 -0.11
N ALA A 162 -21.36 12.35 0.73
CA ALA A 162 -21.88 11.15 1.41
C ALA A 162 -21.15 10.96 2.75
N GLU A 163 -21.83 10.36 3.72
CA GLU A 163 -21.28 10.00 5.03
C GLU A 163 -21.79 8.62 5.42
N MET A 164 -20.92 7.81 6.04
CA MET A 164 -21.28 6.52 6.61
C MET A 164 -20.65 6.36 8.00
N ASP A 165 -21.35 5.69 8.90
CA ASP A 165 -20.81 5.29 10.19
C ASP A 165 -19.72 4.22 9.99
N GLY A 166 -18.78 4.15 10.93
CA GLY A 166 -17.73 3.16 10.94
C GLY A 166 -18.24 1.73 11.11
N VAL A 167 -17.35 0.78 10.86
CA VAL A 167 -17.55 -0.64 11.16
C VAL A 167 -16.37 -1.10 12.02
N GLU A 168 -16.57 -2.02 12.98
CA GLU A 168 -15.44 -2.52 13.77
C GLU A 168 -14.36 -3.08 12.86
N ILE A 169 -13.12 -2.61 13.03
CA ILE A 169 -11.98 -3.00 12.21
C ILE A 169 -10.82 -3.44 13.09
N GLY A 170 -10.41 -4.70 12.94
CA GLY A 170 -9.28 -5.29 13.67
C GLY A 170 -7.94 -4.78 13.13
N THR A 171 -6.87 -5.01 13.89
CA THR A 171 -5.52 -4.62 13.50
C THR A 171 -5.12 -5.23 12.14
N MET A 172 -4.50 -4.45 11.30
CA MET A 172 -4.05 -4.79 9.92
C MET A 172 -5.16 -5.25 8.98
N GLN A 173 -6.42 -5.17 9.37
CA GLN A 173 -7.57 -5.44 8.49
C GLN A 173 -7.88 -4.25 7.59
N SER A 174 -8.50 -4.55 6.44
CA SER A 174 -9.04 -3.54 5.52
C SER A 174 -10.55 -3.75 5.36
N ILE A 175 -11.28 -2.64 5.18
CA ILE A 175 -12.72 -2.61 4.92
C ILE A 175 -12.97 -1.69 3.73
N VAL A 176 -13.99 -2.04 2.93
CA VAL A 176 -14.47 -1.21 1.83
C VAL A 176 -15.82 -0.62 2.20
N PHE A 177 -15.97 0.69 2.03
CA PHE A 177 -17.23 1.42 2.16
C PHE A 177 -17.76 1.78 0.78
N ASP A 178 -18.98 1.37 0.47
CA ASP A 178 -19.68 1.72 -0.77
C ASP A 178 -20.39 3.07 -0.59
N MET A 179 -19.65 4.16 -0.84
CA MET A 179 -20.12 5.53 -0.69
C MET A 179 -21.05 5.88 -1.86
N LYS A 180 -22.34 6.07 -1.57
CA LYS A 180 -23.35 6.43 -2.58
C LYS A 180 -23.42 7.94 -2.78
N PHE A 181 -23.34 8.38 -4.02
CA PHE A 181 -23.43 9.77 -4.40
C PHE A 181 -24.28 9.92 -5.68
N THR A 182 -25.12 10.95 -5.71
CA THR A 182 -25.91 11.32 -6.89
C THR A 182 -25.55 12.74 -7.28
N PRO A 183 -24.76 12.93 -8.36
CA PRO A 183 -24.46 14.29 -8.85
C PRO A 183 -25.72 14.98 -9.30
N SER A 184 -25.93 16.23 -8.95
CA SER A 184 -27.12 17.01 -9.33
C SER A 184 -27.01 17.71 -10.69
N GLU A 185 -25.78 17.91 -11.19
CA GLU A 185 -25.52 18.66 -12.42
C GLU A 185 -24.35 18.01 -13.18
N SER A 186 -24.36 18.14 -14.52
CA SER A 186 -23.23 17.74 -15.36
C SER A 186 -22.07 18.72 -15.23
N GLY A 187 -20.84 18.21 -15.41
CA GLY A 187 -19.60 18.98 -15.35
C GLY A 187 -18.47 18.24 -14.63
N ASP A 188 -17.31 18.89 -14.57
CA ASP A 188 -16.14 18.31 -13.91
C ASP A 188 -16.16 18.62 -12.40
N ILE A 189 -16.01 17.59 -11.60
CA ILE A 189 -15.88 17.68 -10.15
C ILE A 189 -14.65 16.91 -9.69
N LYS A 190 -14.12 17.30 -8.53
CA LYS A 190 -13.07 16.57 -7.84
C LYS A 190 -13.59 16.10 -6.52
N ILE A 191 -13.36 14.86 -6.20
CA ILE A 191 -13.82 14.23 -4.97
C ILE A 191 -12.67 13.49 -4.28
N HIS A 192 -12.72 13.41 -2.97
CA HIS A 192 -11.86 12.56 -2.17
C HIS A 192 -12.64 11.99 -1.00
N ALA A 193 -12.10 10.96 -0.36
CA ALA A 193 -12.72 10.39 0.82
C ALA A 193 -11.83 10.58 2.04
N GLU A 194 -12.45 10.79 3.20
CA GLU A 194 -11.78 11.02 4.47
C GLU A 194 -12.30 10.09 5.56
N ILE A 195 -11.40 9.76 6.50
CA ILE A 195 -11.71 9.11 7.77
C ILE A 195 -11.75 10.19 8.86
N GLU A 196 -12.91 10.38 9.49
CA GLU A 196 -13.05 11.24 10.66
C GLU A 196 -12.91 10.39 11.93
N TYR A 197 -11.70 10.34 12.47
CA TYR A 197 -11.36 9.60 13.70
C TYR A 197 -10.59 10.49 14.67
N ALA A 198 -11.23 10.89 15.77
CA ALA A 198 -10.61 11.79 16.75
C ALA A 198 -9.41 11.16 17.46
N GLY A 199 -9.48 9.85 17.71
CA GLY A 199 -8.45 9.07 18.40
C GLY A 199 -7.28 8.61 17.51
N ASP A 200 -7.24 9.04 16.23
CA ASP A 200 -6.18 8.63 15.31
C ASP A 200 -4.83 9.27 15.68
N ASP A 201 -3.81 8.43 15.76
CA ASP A 201 -2.43 8.84 16.07
C ASP A 201 -1.66 9.32 14.80
N ASP A 202 -2.23 9.11 13.59
CA ASP A 202 -1.69 9.58 12.31
C ASP A 202 -2.74 10.13 11.35
N LYS A 203 -3.18 11.32 11.59
CA LYS A 203 -4.19 11.99 10.73
C LYS A 203 -3.66 12.39 9.35
N THR A 204 -2.38 12.21 9.05
CA THR A 204 -1.81 12.58 7.75
C THR A 204 -2.15 11.58 6.64
N ASN A 205 -2.60 10.40 7.00
CA ASN A 205 -2.95 9.32 6.07
C ASN A 205 -4.47 9.04 5.99
N ASN A 206 -5.31 9.89 6.61
CA ASN A 206 -6.76 9.70 6.71
C ASN A 206 -7.53 10.12 5.45
N SER A 207 -6.89 10.75 4.48
CA SER A 207 -7.52 11.18 3.22
C SER A 207 -7.02 10.37 2.04
N SER A 208 -7.94 10.01 1.13
CA SER A 208 -7.58 9.40 -0.15
C SER A 208 -6.93 10.42 -1.09
N GLU A 209 -6.30 9.93 -2.16
CA GLU A 209 -6.00 10.78 -3.31
C GLU A 209 -7.30 11.34 -3.91
N GLU A 210 -7.17 12.50 -4.54
CA GLU A 210 -8.26 13.17 -5.23
C GLU A 210 -8.60 12.46 -6.54
N LEU A 211 -9.87 12.22 -6.78
CA LEU A 211 -10.40 11.61 -7.99
C LEU A 211 -11.09 12.69 -8.85
N SER A 212 -10.66 12.84 -10.10
CA SER A 212 -11.31 13.72 -11.07
C SER A 212 -12.44 12.97 -11.77
N VAL A 213 -13.65 13.53 -11.73
CA VAL A 213 -14.88 12.92 -12.25
C VAL A 213 -15.56 13.89 -13.21
N SER A 214 -15.91 13.44 -14.41
CA SER A 214 -16.66 14.22 -15.41
C SER A 214 -18.10 13.70 -15.45
N VAL A 215 -19.01 14.42 -14.82
CA VAL A 215 -20.44 14.08 -14.76
C VAL A 215 -21.07 14.37 -16.13
N LEU A 216 -21.68 13.35 -16.73
CA LEU A 216 -22.36 13.42 -18.03
C LEU A 216 -23.79 13.93 -17.89
N GLU A 217 -24.36 14.49 -19.00
CA GLU A 217 -25.77 14.88 -19.06
C GLU A 217 -26.73 13.70 -18.94
#